data_49cd034a454de21a50c690f6b5cfb964
#
_entry.id   49cd034a454de21a50c690f6b5cfb964
#
_cell.length_a   1.000
_cell.length_b   1.000
_cell.length_c   1.000
_cell.angle_alpha   90.00
_cell.angle_beta   90.00
_cell.angle_gamma   90.00
#
_symmetry.space_group_name_H-M   'P 1'
#
loop_
_entity.id
_entity.type
_entity.pdbx_description
1 polymer ?
#
loop_
_entity_poly.entity_id
_entity_poly.type
_entity_poly.pdbx_seq_one_letter_code
_entity_poly.pdbx_strand_id
1 'polypeptide(L)'
;MSICISQILATLGSRQIVCRTLPRPTVCHDADGRMAIRPGNNAVVVRVRLAGDRRTYAMKCYTRPKQRLAAIYGESYLPAELFVYDISGHGSWIDIVLAEWVEGRTLDEAMRDAAADRMALLRLSRDFDSLALGLLASERAHGDLKPEN
;
A
#
# COMPACT_ATOMS: atom_id res chain seq x y z
N MET A 1 7.61 14.32 15.71
CA MET A 1 8.71 13.84 14.87
C MET A 1 8.15 13.42 13.54
N SER A 2 8.74 13.79 12.42
CA SER A 2 8.24 13.43 11.08
C SER A 2 9.22 12.43 10.45
N ILE A 3 8.74 11.24 10.17
CA ILE A 3 9.50 10.21 9.47
C ILE A 3 9.27 10.41 7.97
N CYS A 4 10.30 10.32 7.14
CA CYS A 4 10.18 10.42 5.69
C CYS A 4 10.16 9.03 5.02
N ILE A 5 9.68 9.00 3.78
CA ILE A 5 9.57 7.75 3.01
C ILE A 5 10.94 7.07 2.85
N SER A 6 12.02 7.84 2.62
CA SER A 6 13.37 7.27 2.49
C SER A 6 13.84 6.53 3.74
N GLN A 7 13.49 6.98 4.95
CA GLN A 7 13.79 6.30 6.20
C GLN A 7 13.02 4.99 6.33
N ILE A 8 11.75 4.98 5.95
CA ILE A 8 10.93 3.76 5.92
C ILE A 8 11.55 2.75 4.95
N LEU A 9 11.90 3.18 3.74
CA LEU A 9 12.50 2.30 2.73
C LEU A 9 13.88 1.78 3.17
N ALA A 10 14.71 2.62 3.79
CA ALA A 10 15.99 2.21 4.35
C ALA A 10 15.81 1.14 5.45
N THR A 11 14.81 1.33 6.32
CA THR A 11 14.46 0.33 7.34
C THR A 11 14.03 -0.99 6.72
N LEU A 12 13.12 -0.95 5.75
CA LEU A 12 12.61 -2.14 5.07
C LEU A 12 13.66 -2.84 4.20
N GLY A 13 14.66 -2.12 3.71
CA GLY A 13 15.83 -2.66 3.00
C GLY A 13 16.90 -3.23 3.93
N SER A 14 16.80 -2.99 5.24
CA SER A 14 17.77 -3.47 6.20
C SER A 14 17.57 -4.96 6.53
N ARG A 15 18.65 -5.59 7.06
CA ARG A 15 18.55 -6.96 7.58
C ARG A 15 17.84 -7.05 8.93
N GLN A 16 17.58 -5.93 9.58
CA GLN A 16 17.00 -5.85 10.92
C GLN A 16 15.68 -5.06 10.90
N ILE A 17 14.67 -5.65 10.26
CA ILE A 17 13.30 -5.10 10.32
C ILE A 17 12.70 -5.54 11.66
N VAL A 18 12.22 -4.58 12.45
CA VAL A 18 11.57 -4.82 13.74
C VAL A 18 10.09 -4.46 13.61
N CYS A 19 9.25 -5.48 13.77
CA CYS A 19 7.80 -5.35 13.87
C CYS A 19 7.36 -5.78 15.28
N ARG A 20 6.24 -5.24 15.74
CA ARG A 20 5.71 -5.55 17.07
C ARG A 20 4.96 -6.86 17.11
N THR A 21 4.10 -7.09 16.15
CA THR A 21 3.20 -8.26 16.10
C THR A 21 3.37 -9.10 14.85
N LEU A 22 3.78 -8.49 13.75
CA LEU A 22 3.95 -9.20 12.49
C LEU A 22 5.19 -10.11 12.49
N PRO A 23 5.09 -11.31 11.90
CA PRO A 23 6.26 -12.05 11.50
C PRO A 23 7.15 -11.18 10.61
N ARG A 24 8.46 -11.39 10.67
CA ARG A 24 9.42 -10.59 9.92
C ARG A 24 9.02 -10.45 8.45
N PRO A 25 8.75 -9.23 7.95
CA PRO A 25 8.45 -9.00 6.55
C PRO A 25 9.73 -9.06 5.71
N THR A 26 9.59 -9.57 4.49
CA THR A 26 10.61 -9.52 3.46
C THR A 26 10.07 -8.72 2.28
N VAL A 27 10.78 -7.68 1.87
CA VAL A 27 10.38 -6.84 0.73
C VAL A 27 10.47 -7.63 -0.56
N CYS A 28 9.42 -7.58 -1.36
CA CYS A 28 9.42 -8.12 -2.71
C CYS A 28 10.08 -7.13 -3.68
N HIS A 29 10.76 -7.67 -4.68
CA HIS A 29 11.39 -6.89 -5.74
C HIS A 29 10.67 -7.15 -7.06
N ASP A 30 10.69 -6.18 -7.95
CA ASP A 30 10.22 -6.31 -9.32
C ASP A 30 11.23 -7.06 -10.21
N ALA A 31 10.92 -7.17 -11.50
CA ALA A 31 11.79 -7.86 -12.46
C ALA A 31 13.16 -7.17 -12.63
N ASP A 32 13.25 -5.88 -12.33
CA ASP A 32 14.49 -5.09 -12.42
C ASP A 32 15.30 -5.12 -11.11
N GLY A 33 14.86 -5.89 -10.11
CA GLY A 33 15.49 -5.99 -8.80
C GLY A 33 15.27 -4.78 -7.89
N ARG A 34 14.33 -3.89 -8.23
CA ARG A 34 13.94 -2.75 -7.40
C ARG A 34 12.86 -3.16 -6.41
N MET A 35 12.81 -2.50 -5.26
CA MET A 35 11.71 -2.71 -4.31
C MET A 35 10.36 -2.42 -4.99
N ALA A 36 9.43 -3.35 -4.90
CA ALA A 36 8.07 -3.16 -5.40
C ALA A 36 7.30 -2.20 -4.47
N ILE A 37 7.32 -0.92 -4.82
CA ILE A 37 6.75 0.18 -4.03
C ILE A 37 5.75 1.01 -4.84
N ARG A 38 4.81 1.62 -4.11
CA ARG A 38 3.91 2.67 -4.63
C ARG A 38 3.99 3.86 -3.67
N PRO A 39 4.74 4.91 -4.02
CA PRO A 39 4.86 6.10 -3.19
C PRO A 39 3.60 6.96 -3.25
N GLY A 40 3.23 7.54 -2.12
CA GLY A 40 2.17 8.55 -2.00
C GLY A 40 2.65 9.74 -1.16
N ASN A 41 1.82 10.77 -1.04
CA ASN A 41 2.19 12.01 -0.35
C ASN A 41 2.44 11.84 1.16
N ASN A 42 1.73 10.92 1.80
CA ASN A 42 1.76 10.75 3.25
C ASN A 42 2.00 9.29 3.68
N ALA A 43 2.23 8.41 2.73
CA ALA A 43 2.48 7.00 2.98
C ALA A 43 3.24 6.39 1.80
N VAL A 44 3.88 5.27 2.04
CA VAL A 44 4.41 4.40 1.00
C VAL A 44 3.78 3.03 1.15
N VAL A 45 3.36 2.43 0.05
CA VAL A 45 2.94 1.03 -0.01
C VAL A 45 4.09 0.21 -0.51
N VAL A 46 4.43 -0.84 0.21
CA VAL A 46 5.52 -1.76 -0.13
C VAL A 46 4.95 -3.17 -0.22
N ARG A 47 5.27 -3.87 -1.30
CA ARG A 47 4.91 -5.28 -1.43
C ARG A 47 5.85 -6.12 -0.57
N VAL A 48 5.28 -6.89 0.35
CA VAL A 48 6.05 -7.72 1.29
C VAL A 48 5.51 -9.14 1.34
N ARG A 49 6.37 -10.06 1.78
CA ARG A 49 6.00 -11.42 2.19
C ARG A 49 6.30 -11.57 3.68
N LEU A 50 5.39 -12.18 4.42
CA LEU A 50 5.59 -12.47 5.83
C LEU A 50 6.25 -13.85 5.99
N ALA A 51 7.09 -13.99 7.00
CA ALA A 51 7.73 -15.27 7.30
C ALA A 51 6.67 -16.34 7.61
N GLY A 52 6.74 -17.49 6.97
CA GLY A 52 5.79 -18.58 7.14
C GLY A 52 4.51 -18.46 6.28
N ASP A 53 4.33 -17.38 5.52
CA ASP A 53 3.19 -17.21 4.62
C ASP A 53 3.66 -17.18 3.14
N ARG A 54 2.87 -17.83 2.26
CA ARG A 54 3.13 -17.85 0.82
C ARG A 54 2.51 -16.65 0.10
N ARG A 55 1.55 -15.97 0.73
CA ARG A 55 0.87 -14.79 0.17
C ARG A 55 1.79 -13.58 0.20
N THR A 56 1.48 -12.61 -0.65
CA THR A 56 2.10 -11.30 -0.64
C THR A 56 1.11 -10.26 -0.14
N TYR A 57 1.64 -9.24 0.51
CA TYR A 57 0.84 -8.20 1.17
C TYR A 57 1.28 -6.81 0.71
N ALA A 58 0.32 -5.91 0.68
CA ALA A 58 0.52 -4.47 0.59
C ALA A 58 0.69 -3.92 2.01
N MET A 59 1.91 -3.57 2.37
CA MET A 59 2.21 -2.90 3.63
C MET A 59 2.24 -1.39 3.38
N LYS A 60 1.20 -0.70 3.82
CA LYS A 60 1.09 0.77 3.73
C LYS A 60 1.63 1.39 4.99
N CYS A 61 2.78 2.05 4.89
CA CYS A 61 3.49 2.70 5.98
C CYS A 61 3.22 4.19 5.98
N TYR A 62 2.75 4.74 7.08
CA TYR A 62 2.42 6.17 7.19
C TYR A 62 3.59 6.98 7.74
N THR A 63 3.88 8.12 7.11
CA THR A 63 4.94 9.05 7.55
C THR A 63 4.52 9.91 8.74
N ARG A 64 3.22 9.98 9.01
CA ARG A 64 2.64 10.73 10.13
C ARG A 64 1.42 9.98 10.67
N PRO A 65 1.16 10.05 11.97
CA PRO A 65 -0.07 9.52 12.54
C PRO A 65 -1.30 10.12 11.85
N LYS A 66 -2.27 9.29 11.51
CA LYS A 66 -3.56 9.72 10.96
C LYS A 66 -4.68 9.29 11.88
N GLN A 67 -5.63 10.18 12.08
CA GLN A 67 -6.83 9.88 12.83
C GLN A 67 -7.74 8.93 12.03
N ARG A 68 -8.52 8.11 12.74
CA ARG A 68 -9.57 7.22 12.20
C ARG A 68 -9.08 6.05 11.32
N LEU A 69 -7.78 5.75 11.27
CA LEU A 69 -7.31 4.60 10.49
C LEU A 69 -7.94 3.29 10.98
N ALA A 70 -8.09 3.11 12.29
CA ALA A 70 -8.76 1.94 12.85
C ALA A 70 -10.22 1.80 12.37
N ALA A 71 -10.95 2.91 12.30
CA ALA A 71 -12.34 2.91 11.83
C ALA A 71 -12.45 2.60 10.33
N ILE A 72 -11.45 3.01 9.53
CA ILE A 72 -11.43 2.81 8.08
C ILE A 72 -10.96 1.40 7.71
N TYR A 73 -9.91 0.91 8.36
CA TYR A 73 -9.21 -0.31 7.96
C TYR A 73 -9.46 -1.50 8.89
N GLY A 74 -10.12 -1.27 10.05
CA GLY A 74 -10.44 -2.34 11.00
C GLY A 74 -9.19 -3.14 11.40
N GLU A 75 -9.27 -4.45 11.30
CA GLU A 75 -8.19 -5.39 11.66
C GLU A 75 -6.94 -5.26 10.78
N SER A 76 -7.06 -4.68 9.59
CA SER A 76 -5.90 -4.41 8.72
C SER A 76 -5.01 -3.28 9.24
N TYR A 77 -5.51 -2.44 10.17
CA TYR A 77 -4.73 -1.38 10.78
C TYR A 77 -3.97 -1.89 12.00
N LEU A 78 -2.65 -1.70 11.96
CA LEU A 78 -1.74 -2.12 13.01
C LEU A 78 -1.04 -0.86 13.57
N PRO A 79 -1.45 -0.39 14.76
CA PRO A 79 -0.87 0.80 15.37
C PRO A 79 0.53 0.53 15.90
N ALA A 80 1.44 1.47 15.71
CA ALA A 80 2.80 1.42 16.20
C ALA A 80 3.49 0.06 15.91
N GLU A 81 3.38 -0.41 14.70
CA GLU A 81 3.78 -1.79 14.32
C GLU A 81 5.21 -1.88 13.81
N LEU A 82 5.67 -0.92 12.98
CA LEU A 82 7.00 -0.94 12.38
C LEU A 82 7.91 0.07 13.08
N PHE A 83 9.09 -0.38 13.53
CA PHE A 83 10.10 0.49 14.11
C PHE A 83 11.00 1.06 13.02
N VAL A 84 11.07 2.38 12.93
CA VAL A 84 11.84 3.11 11.92
C VAL A 84 12.87 4.00 12.60
N TYR A 85 14.11 3.97 12.13
CA TYR A 85 15.15 4.88 12.58
C TYR A 85 15.18 6.16 11.76
N ASP A 86 15.35 7.29 12.43
CA ASP A 86 15.64 8.55 11.77
C ASP A 86 17.15 8.68 11.46
N ILE A 87 17.52 9.76 10.77
CA ILE A 87 18.91 10.04 10.38
C ILE A 87 19.85 10.29 11.59
N SER A 88 19.28 10.57 12.75
CA SER A 88 20.01 10.81 14.01
C SER A 88 20.15 9.52 14.83
N GLY A 89 19.66 8.39 14.33
CA GLY A 89 19.66 7.11 15.03
C GLY A 89 18.55 6.96 16.08
N HIS A 90 17.65 7.94 16.20
CA HIS A 90 16.47 7.81 17.05
C HIS A 90 15.42 6.97 16.35
N GLY A 91 14.83 6.06 17.08
CA GLY A 91 13.79 5.19 16.57
C GLY A 91 12.37 5.67 16.94
N SER A 92 11.45 5.41 16.06
CA SER A 92 10.02 5.65 16.29
C SER A 92 9.19 4.51 15.73
N TRP A 93 8.14 4.16 16.46
CA TRP A 93 7.13 3.24 15.96
C TRP A 93 6.16 3.98 15.04
N ILE A 94 5.89 3.40 13.88
CA ILE A 94 4.90 3.94 12.94
C ILE A 94 3.72 2.98 12.76
N ASP A 95 2.58 3.58 12.41
CA ASP A 95 1.39 2.84 12.06
C ASP A 95 1.51 2.28 10.65
N ILE A 96 0.97 1.08 10.47
CA ILE A 96 0.84 0.47 9.15
C ILE A 96 -0.58 -0.01 8.90
N VAL A 97 -0.91 -0.20 7.63
CA VAL A 97 -2.06 -0.99 7.20
C VAL A 97 -1.53 -2.14 6.37
N LEU A 98 -1.95 -3.36 6.72
CA LEU A 98 -1.57 -4.57 6.01
C LEU A 98 -2.81 -5.15 5.32
N ALA A 99 -2.74 -5.26 4.00
CA ALA A 99 -3.80 -5.87 3.19
C ALA A 99 -3.18 -6.90 2.24
N GLU A 100 -3.96 -7.83 1.72
CA GLU A 100 -3.48 -8.73 0.69
C GLU A 100 -3.08 -7.94 -0.55
N TRP A 101 -1.94 -8.30 -1.16
CA TRP A 101 -1.52 -7.68 -2.42
C TRP A 101 -2.38 -8.16 -3.57
N VAL A 102 -3.01 -7.23 -4.25
CA VAL A 102 -3.78 -7.52 -5.46
C VAL A 102 -2.88 -7.37 -6.68
N GLU A 103 -2.75 -8.43 -7.46
CA GLU A 103 -2.07 -8.35 -8.76
C GLU A 103 -3.00 -7.70 -9.78
N GLY A 104 -2.46 -6.82 -10.59
CA GLY A 104 -3.22 -6.14 -11.61
C GLY A 104 -2.55 -4.86 -12.07
N ARG A 105 -3.17 -4.23 -13.06
CA ARG A 105 -2.81 -2.91 -13.56
C ARG A 105 -3.71 -1.85 -12.95
N THR A 106 -3.20 -0.65 -12.80
CA THR A 106 -4.03 0.49 -12.44
C THR A 106 -4.99 0.83 -13.58
N LEU A 107 -6.08 1.53 -13.28
CA LEU A 107 -7.01 1.98 -14.31
C LEU A 107 -6.30 2.86 -15.35
N ASP A 108 -5.39 3.74 -14.93
CA ASP A 108 -4.59 4.59 -15.80
C ASP A 108 -3.70 3.77 -16.76
N GLU A 109 -3.04 2.73 -16.29
CA GLU A 109 -2.29 1.79 -17.15
C GLU A 109 -3.21 1.08 -18.15
N ALA A 110 -4.36 0.58 -17.69
CA ALA A 110 -5.33 -0.09 -18.54
C ALA A 110 -5.93 0.84 -19.60
N MET A 111 -6.20 2.10 -19.24
CA MET A 111 -6.69 3.11 -20.19
C MET A 111 -5.64 3.46 -21.26
N ARG A 112 -4.37 3.60 -20.88
CA ARG A 112 -3.30 3.85 -21.85
C ARG A 112 -3.15 2.70 -22.84
N ASP A 113 -3.18 1.46 -22.37
CA ASP A 113 -3.08 0.27 -23.23
C ASP A 113 -4.29 0.13 -24.16
N ALA A 114 -5.47 0.56 -23.71
CA ALA A 114 -6.70 0.50 -24.46
C ALA A 114 -6.94 1.76 -25.35
N ALA A 115 -6.04 2.74 -25.37
CA ALA A 115 -6.29 4.05 -26.00
C ALA A 115 -6.70 3.98 -27.47
N ALA A 116 -6.22 3.00 -28.23
CA ALA A 116 -6.56 2.77 -29.64
C ALA A 116 -7.72 1.77 -29.83
N ASP A 117 -8.24 1.15 -28.76
CA ASP A 117 -9.32 0.15 -28.82
C ASP A 117 -10.59 0.68 -28.15
N ARG A 118 -11.52 1.19 -28.97
CA ARG A 118 -12.81 1.69 -28.49
C ARG A 118 -13.59 0.66 -27.68
N MET A 119 -13.54 -0.61 -28.04
CA MET A 119 -14.28 -1.65 -27.33
C MET A 119 -13.66 -1.96 -25.97
N ALA A 120 -12.33 -1.91 -25.87
CA ALA A 120 -11.64 -2.05 -24.61
C ALA A 120 -11.96 -0.86 -23.67
N LEU A 121 -11.95 0.37 -24.17
CA LEU A 121 -12.34 1.55 -23.38
C LEU A 121 -13.80 1.48 -22.89
N LEU A 122 -14.74 1.01 -23.74
CA LEU A 122 -16.13 0.81 -23.32
C LEU A 122 -16.28 -0.26 -22.24
N ARG A 123 -15.46 -1.31 -22.27
CA ARG A 123 -15.44 -2.32 -21.19
C ARG A 123 -14.94 -1.71 -19.90
N LEU A 124 -13.80 -1.01 -19.92
CA LEU A 124 -13.26 -0.31 -18.75
C LEU A 124 -14.25 0.68 -18.13
N SER A 125 -14.97 1.44 -18.97
CA SER A 125 -16.03 2.34 -18.48
C SER A 125 -17.12 1.58 -17.73
N ARG A 126 -17.63 0.48 -18.28
CA ARG A 126 -18.65 -0.35 -17.62
C ARG A 126 -18.15 -0.97 -16.31
N ASP A 127 -16.91 -1.44 -16.30
CA ASP A 127 -16.30 -2.01 -15.09
C ASP A 127 -16.16 -0.93 -14.00
N PHE A 128 -15.77 0.29 -14.39
CA PHE A 128 -15.70 1.42 -13.48
C PHE A 128 -17.09 1.84 -12.96
N ASP A 129 -18.10 1.90 -13.82
CA ASP A 129 -19.48 2.21 -13.42
C ASP A 129 -19.99 1.16 -12.42
N SER A 130 -19.72 -0.13 -12.69
CA SER A 130 -20.08 -1.23 -11.78
C SER A 130 -19.39 -1.10 -10.42
N LEU A 131 -18.10 -0.74 -10.41
CA LEU A 131 -17.34 -0.47 -9.18
C LEU A 131 -17.95 0.73 -8.42
N ALA A 132 -18.23 1.83 -9.12
CA ALA A 132 -18.80 3.03 -8.52
C ALA A 132 -20.18 2.75 -7.91
N LEU A 133 -21.04 2.04 -8.62
CA LEU A 133 -22.37 1.61 -8.12
C LEU A 133 -22.23 0.68 -6.91
N GLY A 134 -21.28 -0.26 -6.94
CA GLY A 134 -20.98 -1.14 -5.81
C GLY A 134 -20.52 -0.36 -4.58
N LEU A 135 -19.67 0.65 -4.74
CA LEU A 135 -19.24 1.53 -3.65
C LEU A 135 -20.38 2.37 -3.10
N LEU A 136 -21.25 2.91 -3.96
CA LEU A 136 -22.45 3.65 -3.54
C LEU A 136 -23.46 2.78 -2.79
N ALA A 137 -23.60 1.52 -3.18
CA ALA A 137 -24.49 0.56 -2.53
C ALA A 137 -23.87 0.00 -1.22
N SER A 138 -22.56 0.05 -1.08
CA SER A 138 -21.88 -0.31 0.17
C SER A 138 -21.87 0.92 1.08
N GLU A 139 -22.07 0.73 2.38
CA GLU A 139 -21.93 1.82 3.37
C GLU A 139 -20.46 2.27 3.56
N ARG A 140 -19.59 2.00 2.59
CA ARG A 140 -18.15 2.25 2.63
C ARG A 140 -17.75 3.29 1.58
N ALA A 141 -17.06 4.34 2.01
CA ALA A 141 -16.43 5.29 1.11
C ALA A 141 -14.97 4.89 0.86
N HIS A 142 -14.57 4.81 -0.41
CA HIS A 142 -13.16 4.56 -0.75
C HIS A 142 -12.25 5.73 -0.36
N GLY A 143 -12.76 6.96 -0.46
CA GLY A 143 -12.07 8.18 -0.01
C GLY A 143 -10.90 8.67 -0.87
N ASP A 144 -10.42 7.86 -1.82
CA ASP A 144 -9.29 8.19 -2.72
C ASP A 144 -9.41 7.39 -4.03
N LEU A 145 -10.61 7.42 -4.65
CA LEU A 145 -10.81 6.76 -5.94
C LEU A 145 -10.22 7.62 -7.05
N LYS A 146 -9.18 7.14 -7.69
CA LYS A 146 -8.47 7.80 -8.78
C LYS A 146 -7.83 6.77 -9.73
N PRO A 147 -7.52 7.15 -10.99
CA PRO A 147 -7.02 6.21 -11.99
C PRO A 147 -5.70 5.52 -11.63
N GLU A 148 -4.88 6.13 -10.80
CA GLU A 148 -3.58 5.60 -10.36
C GLU A 148 -3.68 4.57 -9.23
N ASN A 149 -4.87 4.33 -8.71
CA ASN A 149 -5.10 3.35 -7.63
C ASN A 149 -5.56 2.01 -8.17
#